data_3e835579a85f809896a76b95cc37f4bb
#
_entry.id   3e835579a85f809896a76b95cc37f4bb
#
_cell.length_a   1.000
_cell.length_b   1.000
_cell.length_c   1.000
_cell.angle_alpha   90.00
_cell.angle_beta   90.00
_cell.angle_gamma   90.00
#
_symmetry.space_group_name_H-M   'P 1'
#
loop_
_entity.id
_entity.type
_entity.pdbx_description
1 polymer ?
#
loop_
_entity_poly.entity_id
_entity_poly.type
_entity_poly.pdbx_seq_one_letter_code
_entity_poly.pdbx_strand_id
1 'polypeptide(L)'
;MTTAAPALRLRPRQAACFQIVNTTLITPERIIEGGSLQVAEGRIVRLQEGPFKGSGPVIDADQALLLPGWVDIHSDANEKAIQPRPHARFPVAMTLQELDKTLAACGVTTIFHCVAFSNGQKGLRATREAQSLMQSMAKCRDHLLCRTRIHLRYDVTLTEALPIIVRLIDDGRVDLFSFMDHT
;
A
#
# COMPACT_ATOMS: atom_id res chain seq x y z
N MET A 1 -17.10 11.30 -32.80
CA MET A 1 -17.14 12.11 -31.55
C MET A 1 -17.29 11.16 -30.40
N THR A 2 -16.17 10.81 -29.76
CA THR A 2 -16.14 9.88 -28.62
C THR A 2 -16.45 10.68 -27.37
N THR A 3 -17.67 10.54 -26.83
CA THR A 3 -18.03 11.12 -25.55
C THR A 3 -17.27 10.35 -24.46
N ALA A 4 -16.30 11.02 -23.84
CA ALA A 4 -15.63 10.49 -22.66
C ALA A 4 -16.68 10.21 -21.57
N ALA A 5 -16.70 8.99 -21.07
CA ALA A 5 -17.52 8.62 -19.93
C ALA A 5 -17.20 9.52 -18.73
N PRO A 6 -18.19 9.97 -17.95
CA PRO A 6 -17.96 10.81 -16.80
C PRO A 6 -17.09 10.07 -15.78
N ALA A 7 -15.97 10.67 -15.42
CA ALA A 7 -15.07 10.14 -14.39
C ALA A 7 -15.85 9.95 -13.07
N LEU A 8 -15.99 8.71 -12.66
CA LEU A 8 -16.70 8.32 -11.45
C LEU A 8 -15.93 8.82 -10.22
N ARG A 9 -16.40 9.88 -9.58
CA ARG A 9 -15.86 10.37 -8.31
C ARG A 9 -16.54 9.65 -7.16
N LEU A 10 -16.14 8.43 -6.87
CA LEU A 10 -16.49 7.78 -5.61
C LEU A 10 -15.64 8.38 -4.48
N ARG A 11 -16.28 9.01 -3.51
CA ARG A 11 -15.66 9.28 -2.22
C ARG A 11 -15.83 8.01 -1.37
N PRO A 12 -14.76 7.25 -1.06
CA PRO A 12 -14.86 5.93 -0.44
C PRO A 12 -15.55 5.89 0.92
N ARG A 13 -15.72 7.04 1.57
CA ARG A 13 -16.33 7.15 2.92
C ARG A 13 -17.85 7.26 2.94
N GLN A 14 -18.55 7.32 1.79
CA GLN A 14 -19.99 7.59 1.78
C GLN A 14 -20.89 6.48 1.26
N ALA A 15 -20.37 5.44 0.63
CA ALA A 15 -21.19 4.32 0.19
C ALA A 15 -20.94 3.10 1.08
N ALA A 16 -21.79 2.90 2.09
CA ALA A 16 -21.76 1.68 2.92
C ALA A 16 -21.96 0.41 2.08
N CYS A 17 -22.60 0.54 0.91
CA CYS A 17 -22.83 -0.55 -0.03
C CYS A 17 -22.84 0.00 -1.47
N PHE A 18 -22.15 -0.69 -2.40
CA PHE A 18 -22.18 -0.40 -3.84
C PHE A 18 -21.92 -1.67 -4.65
N GLN A 19 -22.19 -1.61 -5.95
CA GLN A 19 -21.99 -2.71 -6.88
C GLN A 19 -21.08 -2.26 -8.02
N ILE A 20 -20.22 -3.18 -8.47
CA ILE A 20 -19.50 -3.05 -9.75
C ILE A 20 -20.07 -4.13 -10.64
N VAL A 21 -20.53 -3.76 -11.82
CA VAL A 21 -21.16 -4.66 -12.79
C VAL A 21 -20.45 -4.62 -14.13
N ASN A 22 -20.80 -5.57 -15.02
CA ASN A 22 -20.28 -5.61 -16.40
C ASN A 22 -18.75 -5.61 -16.42
N THR A 23 -18.12 -6.51 -15.66
CA THR A 23 -16.67 -6.63 -15.54
C THR A 23 -16.21 -8.07 -15.75
N THR A 24 -14.97 -8.27 -16.19
CA THR A 24 -14.30 -9.56 -16.09
C THR A 24 -13.56 -9.64 -14.75
N LEU A 25 -14.11 -10.42 -13.82
CA LEU A 25 -13.53 -10.61 -12.49
C LEU A 25 -12.40 -11.63 -12.54
N ILE A 26 -11.24 -11.25 -12.06
CA ILE A 26 -10.09 -12.14 -11.90
C ILE A 26 -9.98 -12.51 -10.41
N THR A 27 -10.24 -13.75 -10.09
CA THR A 27 -10.10 -14.30 -8.73
C THR A 27 -8.95 -15.31 -8.68
N PRO A 28 -8.47 -15.71 -7.49
CA PRO A 28 -7.45 -16.75 -7.39
C PRO A 28 -7.87 -18.09 -8.00
N GLU A 29 -9.18 -18.39 -8.01
CA GLU A 29 -9.71 -19.69 -8.42
C GLU A 29 -10.20 -19.70 -9.87
N ARG A 30 -10.71 -18.58 -10.37
CA ARG A 30 -11.34 -18.52 -11.71
C ARG A 30 -11.48 -17.11 -12.26
N ILE A 31 -11.73 -17.04 -13.55
CA ILE A 31 -12.14 -15.84 -14.29
C ILE A 31 -13.67 -15.90 -14.44
N ILE A 32 -14.36 -14.79 -14.18
CA ILE A 32 -15.82 -14.65 -14.32
C ILE A 32 -16.08 -13.52 -15.32
N GLU A 33 -16.42 -13.89 -16.55
CA GLU A 33 -16.79 -12.95 -17.61
C GLU A 33 -18.19 -12.38 -17.37
N GLY A 34 -18.40 -11.09 -17.70
CA GLY A 34 -19.67 -10.41 -17.43
C GLY A 34 -20.08 -10.43 -15.96
N GLY A 35 -19.10 -10.53 -15.08
CA GLY A 35 -19.29 -10.67 -13.66
C GLY A 35 -19.72 -9.39 -12.96
N SER A 36 -20.16 -9.55 -11.73
CA SER A 36 -20.51 -8.45 -10.82
C SER A 36 -19.99 -8.71 -9.41
N LEU A 37 -19.63 -7.62 -8.72
CA LEU A 37 -19.09 -7.61 -7.38
C LEU A 37 -19.90 -6.64 -6.51
N GLN A 38 -20.27 -7.07 -5.31
CA GLN A 38 -20.94 -6.23 -4.31
C GLN A 38 -20.01 -5.98 -3.14
N VAL A 39 -19.90 -4.71 -2.76
CA VAL A 39 -19.17 -4.26 -1.58
C VAL A 39 -20.16 -3.75 -0.55
N ALA A 40 -20.00 -4.16 0.69
CA ALA A 40 -20.69 -3.62 1.84
C ALA A 40 -19.68 -3.40 2.97
N GLU A 41 -19.75 -2.25 3.63
CA GLU A 41 -18.89 -1.87 4.77
C GLU A 41 -17.37 -2.07 4.48
N GLY A 42 -16.96 -1.74 3.25
CA GLY A 42 -15.57 -1.87 2.80
C GLY A 42 -15.10 -3.31 2.55
N ARG A 43 -16.02 -4.27 2.47
CA ARG A 43 -15.72 -5.68 2.20
C ARG A 43 -16.47 -6.18 0.97
N ILE A 44 -15.84 -7.05 0.20
CA ILE A 44 -16.49 -7.81 -0.86
C ILE A 44 -17.39 -8.84 -0.18
N VAL A 45 -18.71 -8.71 -0.38
CA VAL A 45 -19.71 -9.61 0.23
C VAL A 45 -20.29 -10.60 -0.77
N ARG A 46 -20.17 -10.32 -2.07
CA ARG A 46 -20.71 -11.20 -3.11
C ARG A 46 -19.99 -11.02 -4.44
N LEU A 47 -19.79 -12.15 -5.15
CA LEU A 47 -19.34 -12.23 -6.54
C LEU A 47 -20.31 -13.15 -7.30
N GLN A 48 -20.67 -12.80 -8.53
CA GLN A 48 -21.49 -13.66 -9.39
C GLN A 48 -21.31 -13.34 -10.87
N GLU A 49 -21.78 -14.22 -11.73
CA GLU A 49 -22.02 -13.96 -13.13
C GLU A 49 -23.31 -13.13 -13.30
N GLY A 50 -23.29 -12.20 -14.28
CA GLY A 50 -24.43 -11.32 -14.54
C GLY A 50 -24.68 -10.26 -13.47
N PRO A 51 -25.70 -9.42 -13.66
CA PRO A 51 -26.02 -8.31 -12.77
C PRO A 51 -26.66 -8.76 -11.47
N PHE A 52 -26.48 -7.98 -10.42
CA PHE A 52 -27.24 -8.13 -9.18
C PHE A 52 -28.66 -7.59 -9.32
N LYS A 53 -29.61 -8.29 -8.69
CA LYS A 53 -30.90 -7.73 -8.37
C LYS A 53 -30.81 -7.07 -6.99
N GLY A 54 -30.64 -5.77 -6.92
CA GLY A 54 -30.49 -5.08 -5.62
C GLY A 54 -30.48 -3.58 -5.78
N SER A 55 -30.66 -2.88 -4.66
CA SER A 55 -30.60 -1.42 -4.55
C SER A 55 -29.19 -0.97 -4.15
N GLY A 56 -28.81 0.21 -4.57
CA GLY A 56 -27.53 0.85 -4.22
C GLY A 56 -26.82 1.43 -5.43
N PRO A 57 -25.80 2.23 -5.22
CA PRO A 57 -24.97 2.79 -6.30
C PRO A 57 -24.36 1.67 -7.15
N VAL A 58 -24.42 1.85 -8.46
CA VAL A 58 -23.87 0.89 -9.45
C VAL A 58 -22.79 1.57 -10.23
N ILE A 59 -21.65 0.88 -10.36
CA ILE A 59 -20.53 1.25 -11.21
C ILE A 59 -20.54 0.28 -12.38
N ASP A 60 -20.79 0.75 -13.59
CA ASP A 60 -20.57 -0.03 -14.79
C ASP A 60 -19.08 0.01 -15.15
N ALA A 61 -18.44 -1.15 -15.18
CA ALA A 61 -17.03 -1.27 -15.47
C ALA A 61 -16.73 -1.35 -16.98
N ASP A 62 -17.76 -1.30 -17.85
CA ASP A 62 -17.63 -1.33 -19.30
C ASP A 62 -16.70 -2.47 -19.80
N GLN A 63 -16.91 -3.67 -19.29
CA GLN A 63 -16.14 -4.89 -19.58
C GLN A 63 -14.66 -4.84 -19.15
N ALA A 64 -14.28 -3.83 -18.36
CA ALA A 64 -12.91 -3.76 -17.82
C ALA A 64 -12.58 -4.96 -16.94
N LEU A 65 -11.29 -5.27 -16.84
CA LEU A 65 -10.78 -6.25 -15.89
C LEU A 65 -10.86 -5.71 -14.46
N LEU A 66 -11.39 -6.50 -13.57
CA LEU A 66 -11.39 -6.22 -12.12
C LEU A 66 -10.63 -7.33 -11.39
N LEU A 67 -9.55 -6.96 -10.75
CA LEU A 67 -8.66 -7.87 -10.03
C LEU A 67 -8.31 -7.27 -8.66
N PRO A 68 -7.81 -8.11 -7.71
CA PRO A 68 -7.29 -7.61 -6.45
C PRO A 68 -6.17 -6.60 -6.68
N GLY A 69 -6.14 -5.54 -5.88
CA GLY A 69 -5.01 -4.61 -5.91
C GLY A 69 -3.70 -5.29 -5.50
N TRP A 70 -2.60 -4.81 -6.07
CA TRP A 70 -1.28 -5.37 -5.79
C TRP A 70 -0.87 -5.16 -4.34
N VAL A 71 -0.25 -6.18 -3.76
CA VAL A 71 0.40 -6.14 -2.46
C VAL A 71 1.90 -6.25 -2.69
N ASP A 72 2.62 -5.15 -2.48
CA ASP A 72 4.09 -5.13 -2.55
C ASP A 72 4.65 -5.33 -1.14
N ILE A 73 5.24 -6.49 -0.89
CA ILE A 73 5.76 -6.88 0.44
C ILE A 73 7.18 -6.39 0.70
N HIS A 74 7.84 -5.79 -0.29
CA HIS A 74 9.22 -5.32 -0.16
C HIS A 74 9.55 -4.21 -1.14
N SER A 75 9.68 -2.98 -0.65
CA SER A 75 10.07 -1.85 -1.49
C SER A 75 11.01 -0.89 -0.78
N ASP A 76 12.16 -0.61 -1.42
CA ASP A 76 13.11 0.42 -1.02
C ASP A 76 12.83 1.77 -1.72
N ALA A 77 11.68 1.91 -2.39
CA ALA A 77 11.33 3.12 -3.15
C ALA A 77 11.27 4.38 -2.27
N ASN A 78 10.90 4.22 -0.98
CA ASN A 78 10.91 5.29 0.02
C ASN A 78 12.30 5.91 0.19
N GLU A 79 13.37 5.11 0.24
CA GLU A 79 14.74 5.62 0.38
C GLU A 79 15.14 6.48 -0.82
N LYS A 80 14.89 5.97 -2.03
CA LYS A 80 15.20 6.68 -3.28
C LYS A 80 14.36 7.94 -3.46
N ALA A 81 13.11 7.92 -3.00
CA ALA A 81 12.23 9.07 -3.08
C ALA A 81 12.63 10.16 -2.06
N ILE A 82 13.02 9.78 -0.83
CA ILE A 82 13.47 10.72 0.20
C ILE A 82 14.85 11.30 -0.15
N GLN A 83 15.75 10.48 -0.65
CA GLN A 83 17.11 10.89 -1.01
C GLN A 83 17.47 10.42 -2.42
N PRO A 84 16.93 11.07 -3.48
CA PRO A 84 17.13 10.66 -4.87
C PRO A 84 18.57 10.79 -5.36
N ARG A 85 19.36 11.61 -4.69
CA ARG A 85 20.80 11.79 -4.96
C ARG A 85 21.55 12.25 -3.70
N PRO A 86 22.89 12.12 -3.65
CA PRO A 86 23.68 12.61 -2.53
C PRO A 86 23.37 14.09 -2.21
N HIS A 87 23.24 14.39 -0.92
CA HIS A 87 22.97 15.74 -0.40
C HIS A 87 21.62 16.37 -0.76
N ALA A 88 20.73 15.66 -1.47
CA ALA A 88 19.37 16.11 -1.73
C ALA A 88 18.38 15.25 -0.93
N ARG A 89 17.84 15.79 0.15
CA ARG A 89 16.85 15.11 1.00
C ARG A 89 15.56 15.91 1.03
N PHE A 90 14.46 15.26 0.72
CA PHE A 90 13.13 15.82 0.77
C PHE A 90 12.43 15.51 2.10
N PRO A 91 11.46 16.32 2.53
CA PRO A 91 10.63 16.04 3.71
C PRO A 91 9.90 14.70 3.56
N VAL A 92 10.02 13.82 4.57
CA VAL A 92 9.49 12.46 4.51
C VAL A 92 7.99 12.42 4.21
N ALA A 93 7.19 13.25 4.88
CA ALA A 93 5.74 13.27 4.70
C ALA A 93 5.33 13.62 3.25
N MET A 94 5.95 14.65 2.66
CA MET A 94 5.71 15.05 1.27
C MET A 94 6.09 13.91 0.32
N THR A 95 7.25 13.31 0.54
CA THR A 95 7.78 12.25 -0.31
C THR A 95 6.90 11.00 -0.27
N LEU A 96 6.43 10.61 0.92
CA LEU A 96 5.53 9.47 1.07
C LEU A 96 4.19 9.72 0.37
N GLN A 97 3.64 10.93 0.43
CA GLN A 97 2.40 11.28 -0.27
C GLN A 97 2.55 11.20 -1.79
N GLU A 98 3.67 11.68 -2.35
CA GLU A 98 3.91 11.61 -3.80
C GLU A 98 4.19 10.16 -4.27
N LEU A 99 4.97 9.40 -3.51
CA LEU A 99 5.19 7.98 -3.77
C LEU A 99 3.89 7.19 -3.72
N ASP A 100 3.06 7.44 -2.73
CA ASP A 100 1.76 6.79 -2.53
C ASP A 100 0.80 7.00 -3.73
N LYS A 101 0.75 8.22 -4.27
CA LYS A 101 -0.03 8.50 -5.50
C LYS A 101 0.48 7.69 -6.69
N THR A 102 1.80 7.60 -6.83
CA THR A 102 2.42 6.81 -7.90
C THR A 102 2.10 5.33 -7.76
N LEU A 103 2.22 4.78 -6.54
CA LEU A 103 1.89 3.39 -6.23
C LEU A 103 0.40 3.09 -6.51
N ALA A 104 -0.49 3.96 -6.04
CA ALA A 104 -1.93 3.83 -6.27
C ALA A 104 -2.27 3.87 -7.78
N ALA A 105 -1.63 4.75 -8.56
CA ALA A 105 -1.79 4.82 -10.01
C ALA A 105 -1.32 3.55 -10.73
N CYS A 106 -0.39 2.81 -10.14
CA CYS A 106 0.07 1.50 -10.63
C CYS A 106 -0.77 0.32 -10.11
N GLY A 107 -1.87 0.58 -9.38
CA GLY A 107 -2.75 -0.47 -8.85
C GLY A 107 -2.26 -1.12 -7.57
N VAL A 108 -1.24 -0.58 -6.91
CA VAL A 108 -0.81 -1.02 -5.57
C VAL A 108 -1.82 -0.54 -4.54
N THR A 109 -2.30 -1.44 -3.70
CA THR A 109 -3.25 -1.13 -2.61
C THR A 109 -2.66 -1.35 -1.22
N THR A 110 -1.58 -2.11 -1.14
CA THR A 110 -0.83 -2.34 0.09
C THR A 110 0.66 -2.36 -0.21
N ILE A 111 1.44 -1.60 0.54
CA ILE A 111 2.89 -1.49 0.40
C ILE A 111 3.59 -1.71 1.74
N PHE A 112 4.63 -2.54 1.73
CA PHE A 112 5.54 -2.73 2.85
C PHE A 112 6.82 -1.94 2.56
N HIS A 113 6.92 -0.76 3.12
CA HIS A 113 8.12 0.07 3.01
C HIS A 113 9.26 -0.53 3.81
N CYS A 114 10.37 -0.80 3.16
CA CYS A 114 11.57 -1.26 3.83
C CYS A 114 12.19 -0.15 4.66
N VAL A 115 12.52 -0.47 5.90
CA VAL A 115 13.32 0.34 6.79
C VAL A 115 14.47 -0.51 7.30
N ALA A 116 15.66 -0.23 6.83
CA ALA A 116 16.85 -0.98 7.18
C ALA A 116 17.55 -0.39 8.41
N PHE A 117 17.99 -1.27 9.31
CA PHE A 117 18.92 -0.99 10.39
C PHE A 117 20.22 -1.71 10.05
N SER A 118 21.22 -0.98 9.56
CA SER A 118 22.46 -1.56 9.06
C SER A 118 23.70 -0.97 9.74
N ASN A 119 24.66 -1.84 10.05
CA ASN A 119 25.91 -1.48 10.68
C ASN A 119 26.79 -0.65 9.71
N GLY A 120 27.51 0.35 10.26
CA GLY A 120 28.41 1.20 9.47
C GLY A 120 27.74 2.08 8.43
N GLN A 121 26.42 2.02 8.28
CA GLN A 121 25.68 2.83 7.31
C GLN A 121 25.42 4.25 7.82
N LYS A 122 25.47 5.20 6.89
CA LYS A 122 25.09 6.60 7.11
C LYS A 122 23.74 6.87 6.43
N GLY A 123 23.13 8.01 6.74
CA GLY A 123 21.87 8.41 6.12
C GLY A 123 20.68 7.65 6.68
N LEU A 124 19.73 7.28 5.82
CA LEU A 124 18.44 6.73 6.23
C LEU A 124 18.52 5.38 6.96
N ARG A 125 19.61 4.62 6.79
CA ARG A 125 19.80 3.29 7.39
C ARG A 125 20.50 3.33 8.76
N ALA A 126 20.95 4.51 9.20
CA ALA A 126 21.46 4.69 10.56
C ALA A 126 20.30 4.54 11.56
N THR A 127 20.55 3.90 12.70
CA THR A 127 19.51 3.55 13.69
C THR A 127 18.56 4.71 14.02
N ARG A 128 19.11 5.91 14.29
CA ARG A 128 18.31 7.10 14.63
C ARG A 128 17.42 7.55 13.48
N GLU A 129 17.95 7.53 12.25
CA GLU A 129 17.24 7.96 11.05
C GLU A 129 16.15 6.96 10.67
N ALA A 130 16.43 5.66 10.79
CA ALA A 130 15.45 4.60 10.58
C ALA A 130 14.28 4.72 11.55
N GLN A 131 14.53 4.98 12.84
CA GLN A 131 13.48 5.23 13.83
C GLN A 131 12.64 6.47 13.49
N SER A 132 13.29 7.57 13.09
CA SER A 132 12.62 8.81 12.68
C SER A 132 11.74 8.60 11.45
N LEU A 133 12.22 7.80 10.48
CA LEU A 133 11.47 7.42 9.30
C LEU A 133 10.22 6.62 9.66
N MET A 134 10.34 5.60 10.51
CA MET A 134 9.19 4.80 11.00
C MET A 134 8.16 5.66 11.71
N GLN A 135 8.60 6.62 12.55
CA GLN A 135 7.69 7.55 13.22
C GLN A 135 6.94 8.45 12.22
N SER A 136 7.64 8.92 11.19
CA SER A 136 7.04 9.76 10.15
C SER A 136 6.02 8.96 9.32
N MET A 137 6.32 7.72 8.97
CA MET A 137 5.39 6.80 8.30
C MET A 137 4.13 6.57 9.14
N ALA A 138 4.29 6.30 10.44
CA ALA A 138 3.16 6.09 11.34
C ALA A 138 2.22 7.31 11.42
N LYS A 139 2.77 8.53 11.37
CA LYS A 139 1.97 9.78 11.37
C LYS A 139 1.24 10.02 10.05
N CYS A 140 1.77 9.54 8.94
CA CYS A 140 1.21 9.78 7.61
C CYS A 140 0.21 8.71 7.18
N ARG A 141 0.26 7.49 7.73
CA ARG A 141 -0.45 6.30 7.21
C ARG A 141 -1.95 6.49 7.00
N ASP A 142 -2.62 7.25 7.86
CA ASP A 142 -4.07 7.46 7.78
C ASP A 142 -4.47 8.45 6.68
N HIS A 143 -3.50 9.13 6.08
CA HIS A 143 -3.69 10.11 5.00
C HIS A 143 -3.21 9.60 3.64
N LEU A 144 -2.72 8.35 3.58
CA LEU A 144 -2.24 7.72 2.35
C LEU A 144 -3.37 6.91 1.67
N LEU A 145 -3.25 6.74 0.36
CA LEU A 145 -4.20 5.98 -0.47
C LEU A 145 -3.99 4.49 -0.29
N CYS A 146 -2.71 4.05 -0.30
CA CYS A 146 -2.32 2.67 -0.10
C CYS A 146 -2.22 2.35 1.39
N ARG A 147 -2.59 1.12 1.76
CA ARG A 147 -2.33 0.61 3.12
C ARG A 147 -0.82 0.51 3.33
N THR A 148 -0.29 1.43 4.13
CA THR A 148 1.14 1.52 4.45
C THR A 148 1.50 0.59 5.59
N ARG A 149 2.48 -0.28 5.35
CA ARG A 149 3.05 -1.26 6.26
C ARG A 149 4.55 -1.03 6.39
N ILE A 150 5.15 -1.50 7.48
CA ILE A 150 6.59 -1.40 7.72
C ILE A 150 7.23 -2.78 7.67
N HIS A 151 8.17 -2.94 6.74
CA HIS A 151 9.08 -4.07 6.68
C HIS A 151 10.41 -3.66 7.30
N LEU A 152 10.66 -4.04 8.55
CA LEU A 152 11.93 -3.79 9.22
C LEU A 152 12.95 -4.84 8.77
N ARG A 153 14.09 -4.37 8.27
CA ARG A 153 15.24 -5.19 7.89
C ARG A 153 16.38 -4.95 8.88
N TYR A 154 16.75 -5.98 9.59
CA TYR A 154 17.78 -5.93 10.63
C TYR A 154 19.07 -6.60 10.16
N ASP A 155 20.16 -5.85 10.15
CA ASP A 155 21.50 -6.37 9.95
C ASP A 155 21.98 -7.01 11.25
N VAL A 156 22.25 -8.32 11.22
CA VAL A 156 22.62 -9.10 12.39
C VAL A 156 23.94 -8.65 13.03
N THR A 157 24.76 -7.93 12.29
CA THR A 157 26.02 -7.37 12.77
C THR A 157 25.81 -6.12 13.64
N LEU A 158 24.61 -5.50 13.62
CA LEU A 158 24.27 -4.29 14.40
C LEU A 158 23.67 -4.66 15.75
N THR A 159 24.45 -5.32 16.60
CA THR A 159 23.97 -5.86 17.89
C THR A 159 23.45 -4.79 18.85
N GLU A 160 23.99 -3.57 18.82
CA GLU A 160 23.55 -2.45 19.63
C GLU A 160 22.13 -1.95 19.31
N ALA A 161 21.60 -2.21 18.12
CA ALA A 161 20.23 -1.86 17.77
C ALA A 161 19.18 -2.86 18.29
N LEU A 162 19.60 -4.06 18.72
CA LEU A 162 18.68 -5.13 19.09
C LEU A 162 17.65 -4.71 20.15
N PRO A 163 18.01 -4.00 21.26
CA PRO A 163 17.01 -3.58 22.26
C PRO A 163 15.95 -2.62 21.68
N ILE A 164 16.35 -1.80 20.70
CA ILE A 164 15.45 -0.86 20.01
C ILE A 164 14.49 -1.65 19.13
N ILE A 165 15.00 -2.60 18.36
CA ILE A 165 14.23 -3.43 17.43
C ILE A 165 13.19 -4.27 18.18
N VAL A 166 13.57 -4.92 19.27
CA VAL A 166 12.66 -5.68 20.13
C VAL A 166 11.51 -4.78 20.60
N ARG A 167 11.82 -3.59 21.10
CA ARG A 167 10.79 -2.62 21.51
C ARG A 167 9.86 -2.21 20.37
N LEU A 168 10.38 -1.98 19.16
CA LEU A 168 9.56 -1.63 17.99
C LEU A 168 8.61 -2.75 17.59
N ILE A 169 9.03 -4.00 17.75
CA ILE A 169 8.20 -5.19 17.52
C ILE A 169 7.13 -5.30 18.60
N ASP A 170 7.50 -5.20 19.87
CA ASP A 170 6.59 -5.29 21.02
C ASP A 170 5.52 -4.18 20.99
N ASP A 171 5.90 -2.97 20.53
CA ASP A 171 4.99 -1.83 20.34
C ASP A 171 4.06 -2.00 19.10
N GLY A 172 4.15 -3.11 18.37
CA GLY A 172 3.35 -3.36 17.15
C GLY A 172 3.63 -2.40 16.00
N ARG A 173 4.85 -1.86 15.92
CA ARG A 173 5.26 -0.89 14.89
C ARG A 173 5.86 -1.55 13.66
N VAL A 174 6.01 -2.86 13.66
CA VAL A 174 6.62 -3.65 12.59
C VAL A 174 5.57 -4.64 12.08
N ASP A 175 5.30 -4.59 10.78
CA ASP A 175 4.33 -5.47 10.13
C ASP A 175 5.01 -6.70 9.49
N LEU A 176 6.27 -6.57 9.10
CA LEU A 176 7.11 -7.64 8.55
C LEU A 176 8.54 -7.44 9.03
N PHE A 177 9.22 -8.53 9.37
CA PHE A 177 10.59 -8.51 9.87
C PHE A 177 11.48 -9.45 9.08
N SER A 178 12.70 -9.03 8.75
CA SER A 178 13.70 -9.88 8.12
C SER A 178 15.11 -9.59 8.63
N PHE A 179 15.92 -10.63 8.64
CA PHE A 179 17.35 -10.54 8.91
C PHE A 179 18.12 -10.25 7.63
N MET A 180 19.19 -9.49 7.77
CA MET A 180 20.22 -9.30 6.75
C MET A 180 21.57 -9.69 7.32
N ASP A 181 22.40 -10.29 6.50
CA ASP A 181 23.81 -10.56 6.78
C ASP A 181 24.65 -9.88 5.68
N HIS A 182 25.45 -8.89 6.08
CA HIS A 182 26.35 -8.15 5.21
C HIS A 182 27.81 -8.36 5.60
N THR A 183 28.16 -9.52 6.19
CA THR A 183 29.53 -9.91 6.50
C THR A 183 30.37 -10.20 5.25
#